data_dcde7fb05fa94d43912d0df1b20997d2
#
_entry.id   dcde7fb05fa94d43912d0df1b20997d2
#
_cell.length_a   1.000
_cell.length_b   1.000
_cell.length_c   1.000
_cell.angle_alpha   90.00
_cell.angle_beta   90.00
_cell.angle_gamma   90.00
#
_symmetry.space_group_name_H-M   'P 1'
#
loop_
_entity.id
_entity.type
_entity.pdbx_description
1 polymer ?
#
loop_
_entity_poly.entity_id
_entity_poly.type
_entity_poly.pdbx_seq_one_letter_code
_entity_poly.pdbx_strand_id
1 'polypeptide(L)'
;MNNANTIDKIEPDLRYSVLRTSLDKFETPPYELSSENLNLVIKQVEKEREIQSRILSSKEAVDVILTEESIDRAFDEICKRYENKDDFYEDLSRNYLDETQFKKSLSRDIKVEIVLERVSSNFSRISDVDVMIYYHMHLQKMIKPETRKARHILITVNDEIAENSRDKSLAKVKEIVEKLKRKPKKFSDYALKYSECPTAYKGGELGNITVGVLYKELEDVLFRLQEKQLSAAVESPLGFHILYCDEIQKSKTLSIAEATPSIQKLLEQRRKKICQKTWLSKIIAGESND
;
A
#
# COMPACT_ATOMS: atom_id res chain seq x y z
N MET A 1 18.68 0.45 -27.21
CA MET A 1 20.04 -0.05 -26.93
C MET A 1 19.93 -0.94 -25.72
N ASN A 2 20.51 -2.14 -25.77
CA ASN A 2 20.31 -3.13 -24.72
C ASN A 2 21.16 -2.76 -23.50
N ASN A 3 20.55 -2.40 -22.36
CA ASN A 3 21.25 -2.01 -21.13
C ASN A 3 22.06 -3.15 -20.48
N ALA A 4 21.94 -4.38 -21.01
CA ALA A 4 22.66 -5.56 -20.52
C ALA A 4 24.17 -5.32 -20.37
N ASN A 5 24.82 -4.72 -21.38
CA ASN A 5 26.25 -4.40 -21.33
C ASN A 5 26.60 -3.30 -20.28
N THR A 6 25.63 -2.47 -19.90
CA THR A 6 25.83 -1.44 -18.88
C THR A 6 25.69 -2.04 -17.49
N ILE A 7 24.70 -2.92 -17.29
CA ILE A 7 24.45 -3.61 -16.02
C ILE A 7 25.61 -4.55 -15.68
N ASP A 8 26.15 -5.26 -16.66
CA ASP A 8 27.31 -6.15 -16.48
C ASP A 8 28.55 -5.40 -15.98
N LYS A 9 28.70 -4.14 -16.37
CA LYS A 9 29.80 -3.25 -15.90
C LYS A 9 29.59 -2.66 -14.52
N ILE A 10 28.38 -2.75 -13.95
CA ILE A 10 28.11 -2.30 -12.59
C ILE A 10 28.83 -3.23 -11.61
N GLU A 11 29.44 -2.66 -10.58
CA GLU A 11 30.06 -3.43 -9.51
C GLU A 11 29.04 -4.44 -8.94
N PRO A 12 29.43 -5.74 -8.81
CA PRO A 12 28.53 -6.79 -8.35
C PRO A 12 27.78 -6.44 -7.05
N ASP A 13 28.44 -5.77 -6.13
CA ASP A 13 27.89 -5.31 -4.85
C ASP A 13 26.80 -4.24 -4.98
N LEU A 14 26.66 -3.59 -6.13
CA LEU A 14 25.64 -2.57 -6.38
C LEU A 14 24.44 -3.08 -7.18
N ARG A 15 24.57 -4.20 -7.89
CA ARG A 15 23.54 -4.70 -8.81
C ARG A 15 22.21 -4.93 -8.13
N TYR A 16 22.21 -5.50 -6.92
CA TYR A 16 20.98 -5.67 -6.14
C TYR A 16 20.33 -4.33 -5.79
N SER A 17 21.11 -3.35 -5.35
CA SER A 17 20.60 -2.02 -5.04
C SER A 17 20.04 -1.31 -6.29
N VAL A 18 20.69 -1.51 -7.44
CA VAL A 18 20.20 -0.99 -8.73
C VAL A 18 18.88 -1.64 -9.12
N LEU A 19 18.75 -2.96 -8.97
CA LEU A 19 17.50 -3.68 -9.22
C LEU A 19 16.37 -3.14 -8.32
N ARG A 20 16.60 -3.10 -7.00
CA ARG A 20 15.63 -2.60 -6.02
C ARG A 20 15.20 -1.16 -6.33
N THR A 21 16.15 -0.24 -6.53
CA THR A 21 15.86 1.17 -6.80
C THR A 21 15.14 1.38 -8.12
N SER A 22 15.44 0.56 -9.13
CA SER A 22 14.75 0.55 -10.42
C SER A 22 13.28 0.17 -10.26
N LEU A 23 13.00 -0.91 -9.56
CA LEU A 23 11.64 -1.39 -9.29
C LEU A 23 10.85 -0.40 -8.41
N ASP A 24 11.47 0.12 -7.35
CA ASP A 24 10.82 1.08 -6.43
C ASP A 24 10.44 2.40 -7.13
N LYS A 25 11.25 2.86 -8.10
CA LYS A 25 11.08 4.18 -8.69
C LYS A 25 10.35 4.18 -10.03
N PHE A 26 10.51 3.12 -10.80
CA PHE A 26 10.01 3.03 -12.16
C PHE A 26 9.10 1.81 -12.39
N GLU A 27 8.93 0.94 -11.39
CA GLU A 27 8.18 -0.32 -11.49
C GLU A 27 8.67 -1.22 -12.65
N THR A 28 9.95 -1.05 -13.01
CA THR A 28 10.55 -1.65 -14.21
C THR A 28 11.95 -2.16 -13.88
N PRO A 29 12.35 -3.35 -14.34
CA PRO A 29 13.70 -3.87 -14.10
C PRO A 29 14.76 -3.07 -14.85
N PRO A 30 16.03 -3.07 -14.38
CA PRO A 30 17.10 -2.24 -14.94
C PRO A 30 17.36 -2.45 -16.44
N TYR A 31 17.19 -3.66 -16.94
CA TYR A 31 17.44 -3.99 -18.35
C TYR A 31 16.37 -3.42 -19.30
N GLU A 32 15.20 -3.05 -18.80
CA GLU A 32 14.10 -2.43 -19.55
C GLU A 32 14.09 -0.91 -19.45
N LEU A 33 14.87 -0.31 -18.54
CA LEU A 33 14.92 1.15 -18.39
C LEU A 33 15.53 1.82 -19.63
N SER A 34 15.21 3.10 -19.84
CA SER A 34 16.00 3.95 -20.74
C SER A 34 17.41 4.15 -20.19
N SER A 35 18.40 4.40 -21.06
CA SER A 35 19.78 4.66 -20.61
C SER A 35 19.87 5.87 -19.67
N GLU A 36 19.01 6.87 -19.84
CA GLU A 36 18.94 8.03 -18.95
C GLU A 36 18.46 7.64 -17.56
N ASN A 37 17.35 6.89 -17.48
CA ASN A 37 16.80 6.42 -16.20
C ASN A 37 17.74 5.46 -15.49
N LEU A 38 18.40 4.55 -16.21
CA LEU A 38 19.40 3.67 -15.64
C LEU A 38 20.57 4.46 -15.02
N ASN A 39 21.09 5.49 -15.72
CA ASN A 39 22.14 6.35 -15.18
C ASN A 39 21.70 7.13 -13.92
N LEU A 40 20.43 7.56 -13.86
CA LEU A 40 19.87 8.19 -12.66
C LEU A 40 19.83 7.20 -11.48
N VAL A 41 19.41 5.95 -11.73
CA VAL A 41 19.40 4.90 -10.71
C VAL A 41 20.80 4.60 -10.21
N ILE A 42 21.79 4.42 -11.10
CA ILE A 42 23.17 4.14 -10.74
C ILE A 42 23.73 5.26 -9.85
N LYS A 43 23.60 6.52 -10.25
CA LYS A 43 24.06 7.67 -9.46
C LYS A 43 23.40 7.74 -8.07
N GLN A 44 22.13 7.40 -7.98
CA GLN A 44 21.43 7.34 -6.70
C GLN A 44 21.99 6.23 -5.81
N VAL A 45 22.16 5.03 -6.36
CA VAL A 45 22.70 3.87 -5.64
C VAL A 45 24.13 4.10 -5.17
N GLU A 46 24.99 4.75 -5.96
CA GLU A 46 26.35 5.13 -5.55
C GLU A 46 26.33 6.05 -4.34
N LYS A 47 25.46 7.06 -4.31
CA LYS A 47 25.29 7.96 -3.14
C LYS A 47 24.76 7.20 -1.92
N GLU A 48 23.77 6.33 -2.12
CA GLU A 48 23.23 5.50 -1.03
C GLU A 48 24.33 4.59 -0.47
N ARG A 49 25.17 4.01 -1.33
CA ARG A 49 26.30 3.17 -0.94
C ARG A 49 27.33 3.92 -0.10
N GLU A 50 27.63 5.16 -0.46
CA GLU A 50 28.53 6.01 0.34
C GLU A 50 27.95 6.24 1.74
N ILE A 51 26.66 6.59 1.83
CA ILE A 51 25.97 6.80 3.11
C ILE A 51 25.96 5.50 3.93
N GLN A 52 25.62 4.36 3.32
CA GLN A 52 25.67 3.06 4.00
C GLN A 52 27.06 2.71 4.52
N SER A 53 28.11 3.04 3.76
CA SER A 53 29.48 2.80 4.18
C SER A 53 29.85 3.63 5.41
N ARG A 54 29.43 4.89 5.47
CA ARG A 54 29.60 5.76 6.65
C ARG A 54 28.83 5.23 7.87
N ILE A 55 27.58 4.78 7.67
CA ILE A 55 26.77 4.15 8.73
C ILE A 55 27.49 2.93 9.30
N LEU A 56 27.97 2.04 8.43
CA LEU A 56 28.62 0.79 8.84
C LEU A 56 30.02 0.99 9.45
N SER A 57 30.63 2.16 9.23
CA SER A 57 31.89 2.56 9.85
C SER A 57 31.69 3.32 11.16
N SER A 58 30.45 3.57 11.57
CA SER A 58 30.15 4.29 12.82
C SER A 58 30.40 3.42 14.05
N LYS A 59 30.55 4.05 15.22
CA LYS A 59 30.68 3.37 16.51
C LYS A 59 29.43 2.54 16.86
N GLU A 60 28.28 2.99 16.39
CA GLU A 60 27.01 2.29 16.59
C GLU A 60 26.90 0.98 15.81
N ALA A 61 27.74 0.80 14.80
CA ALA A 61 27.81 -0.43 14.00
C ALA A 61 28.77 -1.50 14.56
N VAL A 62 29.66 -1.15 15.49
CA VAL A 62 30.78 -2.02 15.94
C VAL A 62 30.30 -3.39 16.43
N ASP A 63 29.19 -3.44 17.21
CA ASP A 63 28.68 -4.68 17.80
C ASP A 63 27.49 -5.26 17.02
N VAL A 64 27.27 -4.83 15.77
CA VAL A 64 26.20 -5.40 14.93
C VAL A 64 26.72 -6.60 14.18
N ILE A 65 26.50 -7.78 14.78
CA ILE A 65 26.86 -9.07 14.19
C ILE A 65 25.59 -9.72 13.64
N LEU A 66 25.61 -10.11 12.37
CA LEU A 66 24.58 -10.95 11.76
C LEU A 66 25.10 -12.39 11.66
N THR A 67 24.29 -13.33 12.12
CA THR A 67 24.56 -14.75 11.89
C THR A 67 24.15 -15.15 10.48
N GLU A 68 24.84 -16.16 9.92
CA GLU A 68 24.46 -16.72 8.60
C GLU A 68 23.01 -17.20 8.62
N GLU A 69 22.56 -17.82 9.71
CA GLU A 69 21.16 -18.26 9.86
C GLU A 69 20.15 -17.10 9.76
N SER A 70 20.50 -15.90 10.22
CA SER A 70 19.63 -14.73 10.11
C SER A 70 19.55 -14.23 8.66
N ILE A 71 20.64 -14.31 7.93
CA ILE A 71 20.71 -13.94 6.50
C ILE A 71 19.92 -14.96 5.67
N ASP A 72 20.10 -16.25 5.96
CA ASP A 72 19.39 -17.34 5.27
C ASP A 72 17.88 -17.26 5.49
N ARG A 73 17.44 -16.97 6.72
CA ARG A 73 16.01 -16.73 6.99
C ARG A 73 15.44 -15.55 6.20
N ALA A 74 16.17 -14.44 6.15
CA ALA A 74 15.73 -13.28 5.36
C ALA A 74 15.70 -13.58 3.86
N PHE A 75 16.66 -14.34 3.37
CA PHE A 75 16.71 -14.83 1.99
C PHE A 75 15.51 -15.73 1.68
N ASP A 76 15.24 -16.72 2.53
CA ASP A 76 14.09 -17.62 2.36
C ASP A 76 12.74 -16.89 2.36
N GLU A 77 12.58 -15.85 3.19
CA GLU A 77 11.36 -15.02 3.21
C GLU A 77 11.17 -14.26 1.88
N ILE A 78 12.24 -13.89 1.20
CA ILE A 78 12.17 -13.28 -0.13
C ILE A 78 11.80 -14.33 -1.17
N CYS A 79 12.44 -15.50 -1.13
CA CYS A 79 12.14 -16.60 -2.04
C CYS A 79 10.68 -17.06 -1.99
N LYS A 80 10.07 -17.05 -0.79
CA LYS A 80 8.64 -17.41 -0.59
C LYS A 80 7.65 -16.46 -1.27
N ARG A 81 8.08 -15.30 -1.74
CA ARG A 81 7.22 -14.36 -2.49
C ARG A 81 7.05 -14.76 -3.96
N TYR A 82 7.88 -15.67 -4.44
CA TYR A 82 7.80 -16.25 -5.78
C TYR A 82 6.97 -17.53 -5.76
N GLU A 83 6.33 -17.86 -6.86
CA GLU A 83 5.52 -19.09 -6.97
C GLU A 83 6.40 -20.34 -6.85
N ASN A 84 7.62 -20.27 -7.40
CA ASN A 84 8.64 -21.29 -7.25
C ASN A 84 10.04 -20.69 -7.13
N LYS A 85 11.02 -21.48 -6.67
CA LYS A 85 12.41 -21.03 -6.50
C LYS A 85 13.13 -20.79 -7.84
N ASP A 86 12.76 -21.51 -8.87
CA ASP A 86 13.43 -21.40 -10.18
C ASP A 86 13.17 -20.00 -10.78
N ASP A 87 11.96 -19.46 -10.65
CA ASP A 87 11.62 -18.11 -11.10
C ASP A 87 12.47 -17.05 -10.37
N PHE A 88 12.72 -17.24 -9.08
CA PHE A 88 13.59 -16.35 -8.32
C PHE A 88 15.04 -16.37 -8.82
N TYR A 89 15.60 -17.57 -9.07
CA TYR A 89 16.97 -17.68 -9.60
C TYR A 89 17.08 -17.19 -11.04
N GLU A 90 16.04 -17.36 -11.84
CA GLU A 90 15.99 -16.79 -13.18
C GLU A 90 16.02 -15.26 -13.13
N ASP A 91 15.25 -14.64 -12.22
CA ASP A 91 15.25 -13.19 -12.02
C ASP A 91 16.62 -12.67 -11.53
N LEU A 92 17.28 -13.38 -10.61
CA LEU A 92 18.64 -13.05 -10.20
C LEU A 92 19.59 -13.06 -11.40
N SER A 93 19.56 -14.14 -12.18
CA SER A 93 20.43 -14.33 -13.35
C SER A 93 20.22 -13.24 -14.42
N ARG A 94 18.96 -12.86 -14.69
CA ARG A 94 18.63 -11.78 -15.62
C ARG A 94 19.19 -10.44 -15.18
N ASN A 95 19.41 -10.25 -13.88
CA ASN A 95 19.99 -9.05 -13.29
C ASN A 95 21.49 -9.19 -12.97
N TYR A 96 22.16 -10.21 -13.52
CA TYR A 96 23.58 -10.49 -13.30
C TYR A 96 23.96 -10.65 -11.83
N LEU A 97 23.04 -11.24 -11.04
CA LEU A 97 23.21 -11.56 -9.63
C LEU A 97 23.28 -13.06 -9.42
N ASP A 98 24.10 -13.49 -8.49
CA ASP A 98 24.04 -14.83 -7.90
C ASP A 98 23.56 -14.77 -6.44
N GLU A 99 23.27 -15.93 -5.85
CA GLU A 99 22.80 -16.05 -4.47
C GLU A 99 23.78 -15.42 -3.46
N THR A 100 25.09 -15.62 -3.68
CA THR A 100 26.13 -15.11 -2.77
C THR A 100 26.16 -13.58 -2.78
N GLN A 101 26.12 -12.98 -3.96
CA GLN A 101 26.10 -11.53 -4.13
C GLN A 101 24.79 -10.92 -3.54
N PHE A 102 23.67 -11.60 -3.76
CA PHE A 102 22.38 -11.19 -3.20
C PHE A 102 22.40 -11.23 -1.68
N LYS A 103 22.83 -12.36 -1.07
CA LYS A 103 22.96 -12.50 0.39
C LYS A 103 23.91 -11.48 1.00
N LYS A 104 25.02 -11.16 0.33
CA LYS A 104 25.97 -10.13 0.75
C LYS A 104 25.31 -8.74 0.79
N SER A 105 24.56 -8.40 -0.24
CA SER A 105 23.82 -7.13 -0.31
C SER A 105 22.72 -7.07 0.75
N LEU A 106 21.95 -8.15 0.92
CA LEU A 106 20.92 -8.30 1.94
C LEU A 106 21.50 -8.15 3.35
N SER A 107 22.62 -8.82 3.64
CA SER A 107 23.34 -8.68 4.91
C SER A 107 23.73 -7.23 5.21
N ARG A 108 24.19 -6.50 4.20
CA ARG A 108 24.54 -5.08 4.35
C ARG A 108 23.31 -4.24 4.68
N ASP A 109 22.21 -4.42 3.95
CA ASP A 109 20.97 -3.67 4.17
C ASP A 109 20.41 -3.94 5.58
N ILE A 110 20.39 -5.18 6.02
CA ILE A 110 19.95 -5.56 7.38
C ILE A 110 20.84 -4.92 8.44
N LYS A 111 22.18 -4.91 8.25
CA LYS A 111 23.10 -4.25 9.20
C LYS A 111 22.81 -2.75 9.29
N VAL A 112 22.62 -2.08 8.16
CA VAL A 112 22.28 -0.66 8.13
C VAL A 112 20.97 -0.39 8.88
N GLU A 113 19.95 -1.22 8.65
CA GLU A 113 18.66 -1.10 9.34
C GLU A 113 18.80 -1.27 10.86
N ILE A 114 19.58 -2.27 11.31
CA ILE A 114 19.84 -2.50 12.75
C ILE A 114 20.56 -1.29 13.37
N VAL A 115 21.54 -0.72 12.68
CA VAL A 115 22.26 0.48 13.19
C VAL A 115 21.29 1.66 13.31
N LEU A 116 20.48 1.92 12.28
CA LEU A 116 19.46 2.98 12.30
C LEU A 116 18.42 2.76 13.39
N GLU A 117 18.02 1.50 13.64
CA GLU A 117 17.12 1.15 14.73
C GLU A 117 17.77 1.43 16.09
N ARG A 118 19.01 0.99 16.29
CA ARG A 118 19.79 1.22 17.51
C ARG A 118 19.93 2.71 17.82
N VAL A 119 20.29 3.52 16.83
CA VAL A 119 20.39 4.98 16.94
C VAL A 119 19.07 5.61 17.39
N SER A 120 17.97 5.09 16.90
CA SER A 120 16.63 5.61 17.20
C SER A 120 15.94 4.93 18.38
N SER A 121 16.57 3.96 19.05
CA SER A 121 15.97 3.27 20.20
C SER A 121 16.03 4.06 21.51
N ASN A 122 16.98 4.97 21.62
CA ASN A 122 17.27 5.73 22.86
C ASN A 122 16.54 7.06 22.99
N PHE A 123 15.48 7.30 22.23
CA PHE A 123 14.69 8.51 22.42
C PHE A 123 13.76 8.39 23.65
N SER A 124 13.50 9.52 24.31
CA SER A 124 12.54 9.58 25.41
C SER A 124 11.17 9.13 24.96
N ARG A 125 10.48 8.33 25.78
CA ARG A 125 9.11 7.87 25.51
C ARG A 125 8.18 9.04 25.21
N ILE A 126 7.17 8.80 24.38
CA ILE A 126 6.10 9.75 24.16
C ILE A 126 5.29 9.86 25.46
N SER A 127 5.17 11.07 25.98
CA SER A 127 4.40 11.33 27.19
C SER A 127 2.91 11.53 26.87
N ASP A 128 2.06 11.40 27.89
CA ASP A 128 0.63 11.69 27.76
C ASP A 128 0.38 13.16 27.38
N VAL A 129 1.29 14.06 27.78
CA VAL A 129 1.25 15.48 27.40
C VAL A 129 1.48 15.65 25.89
N ASP A 130 2.47 14.92 25.31
CA ASP A 130 2.71 14.94 23.86
C ASP A 130 1.45 14.50 23.10
N VAL A 131 0.81 13.43 23.58
CA VAL A 131 -0.43 12.90 23.00
C VAL A 131 -1.55 13.93 23.09
N MET A 132 -1.74 14.55 24.25
CA MET A 132 -2.77 15.56 24.49
C MET A 132 -2.58 16.78 23.57
N ILE A 133 -1.36 17.29 23.47
CA ILE A 133 -1.02 18.40 22.58
C ILE A 133 -1.35 18.02 21.13
N TYR A 134 -0.88 16.86 20.68
CA TYR A 134 -1.15 16.41 19.31
C TYR A 134 -2.65 16.27 19.03
N TYR A 135 -3.41 15.67 19.95
CA TYR A 135 -4.84 15.48 19.83
C TYR A 135 -5.55 16.83 19.63
N HIS A 136 -5.29 17.80 20.51
CA HIS A 136 -5.94 19.13 20.46
C HIS A 136 -5.53 19.94 19.22
N MET A 137 -4.27 19.83 18.79
CA MET A 137 -3.79 20.50 17.58
C MET A 137 -4.35 19.89 16.29
N HIS A 138 -4.86 18.63 16.33
CA HIS A 138 -5.27 17.90 15.14
C HIS A 138 -6.69 17.31 15.27
N LEU A 139 -7.60 17.98 15.97
CA LEU A 139 -8.98 17.51 16.20
C LEU A 139 -9.68 17.07 14.91
N GLN A 140 -9.46 17.77 13.80
CA GLN A 140 -10.03 17.40 12.50
C GLN A 140 -9.60 15.98 12.03
N LYS A 141 -8.37 15.56 12.37
CA LYS A 141 -7.88 14.21 12.05
C LYS A 141 -8.44 13.13 12.98
N MET A 142 -9.05 13.55 14.08
CA MET A 142 -9.69 12.64 15.03
C MET A 142 -11.15 12.34 14.67
N ILE A 143 -11.67 12.96 13.62
CA ILE A 143 -13.01 12.69 13.12
C ILE A 143 -12.97 11.45 12.22
N LYS A 144 -13.64 10.41 12.65
CA LYS A 144 -13.98 9.30 11.76
C LYS A 144 -15.15 9.75 10.89
N PRO A 145 -15.00 9.76 9.56
CA PRO A 145 -16.11 10.15 8.68
C PRO A 145 -17.28 9.16 8.80
N GLU A 146 -18.44 9.58 8.36
CA GLU A 146 -19.55 8.65 8.15
C GLU A 146 -19.15 7.61 7.13
N THR A 147 -19.44 6.33 7.43
CA THR A 147 -19.29 5.22 6.48
C THR A 147 -20.59 4.47 6.34
N ARG A 148 -20.80 3.90 5.16
CA ARG A 148 -21.93 3.07 4.87
C ARG A 148 -21.49 1.71 4.37
N LYS A 149 -21.84 0.65 5.09
CA LYS A 149 -21.66 -0.70 4.58
C LYS A 149 -22.72 -0.94 3.53
N ALA A 150 -22.29 -1.19 2.31
CA ALA A 150 -23.17 -1.23 1.16
C ALA A 150 -22.94 -2.46 0.28
N ARG A 151 -24.01 -2.82 -0.43
CA ARG A 151 -23.99 -3.78 -1.53
C ARG A 151 -24.57 -3.14 -2.78
N HIS A 152 -24.17 -3.63 -3.96
CA HIS A 152 -24.75 -3.19 -5.21
C HIS A 152 -25.00 -4.33 -6.20
N ILE A 153 -25.88 -4.07 -7.16
CA ILE A 153 -26.09 -4.86 -8.37
C ILE A 153 -25.85 -3.91 -9.53
N LEU A 154 -25.00 -4.27 -10.47
CA LEU A 154 -24.74 -3.54 -11.71
C LEU A 154 -25.33 -4.31 -12.89
N ILE A 155 -26.09 -3.62 -13.73
CA ILE A 155 -26.46 -4.05 -15.07
C ILE A 155 -25.84 -3.04 -16.02
N THR A 156 -24.87 -3.49 -16.82
CA THR A 156 -24.15 -2.64 -17.76
C THR A 156 -25.04 -2.17 -18.89
N VAL A 157 -24.69 -1.00 -19.45
CA VAL A 157 -25.30 -0.50 -20.69
C VAL A 157 -24.26 -0.56 -21.78
N ASN A 158 -24.59 -1.24 -22.88
CA ASN A 158 -23.78 -1.28 -24.08
C ASN A 158 -24.71 -1.32 -25.31
N ASP A 159 -24.80 -0.22 -26.01
CA ASP A 159 -25.72 -0.08 -27.16
C ASP A 159 -25.32 -0.93 -28.38
N GLU A 160 -24.08 -1.43 -28.41
CA GLU A 160 -23.62 -2.38 -29.43
C GLU A 160 -24.20 -3.80 -29.21
N ILE A 161 -24.64 -4.10 -27.99
CA ILE A 161 -25.22 -5.37 -27.61
C ILE A 161 -26.73 -5.21 -27.42
N ALA A 162 -27.51 -5.74 -28.35
CA ALA A 162 -28.96 -5.59 -28.35
C ALA A 162 -29.66 -5.97 -27.02
N GLU A 163 -29.07 -6.91 -26.26
CA GLU A 163 -29.59 -7.34 -24.94
C GLU A 163 -29.22 -6.38 -23.82
N ASN A 164 -28.18 -5.56 -23.99
CA ASN A 164 -27.67 -4.60 -23.03
C ASN A 164 -27.94 -3.14 -23.44
N SER A 165 -28.89 -2.95 -24.37
CA SER A 165 -29.33 -1.59 -24.71
C SER A 165 -29.90 -0.88 -23.48
N ARG A 166 -29.77 0.45 -23.43
CA ARG A 166 -30.15 1.26 -22.27
C ARG A 166 -31.59 0.96 -21.79
N ASP A 167 -32.55 0.84 -22.71
CA ASP A 167 -33.95 0.60 -22.37
C ASP A 167 -34.19 -0.80 -21.77
N LYS A 168 -33.54 -1.83 -22.33
CA LYS A 168 -33.61 -3.19 -21.80
C LYS A 168 -32.93 -3.32 -20.44
N SER A 169 -31.76 -2.73 -20.27
CA SER A 169 -31.05 -2.71 -19.01
C SER A 169 -31.86 -1.99 -17.93
N LEU A 170 -32.48 -0.86 -18.25
CA LEU A 170 -33.36 -0.14 -17.34
C LEU A 170 -34.61 -0.95 -16.96
N ALA A 171 -35.23 -1.63 -17.91
CA ALA A 171 -36.37 -2.50 -17.65
C ALA A 171 -36.00 -3.67 -16.72
N LYS A 172 -34.82 -4.31 -16.99
CA LYS A 172 -34.26 -5.40 -16.16
C LYS A 172 -34.03 -4.96 -14.73
N VAL A 173 -33.37 -3.77 -14.55
CA VAL A 173 -33.08 -3.22 -13.22
C VAL A 173 -34.38 -2.90 -12.47
N LYS A 174 -35.37 -2.28 -13.11
CA LYS A 174 -36.68 -1.98 -12.49
C LYS A 174 -37.37 -3.25 -12.02
N GLU A 175 -37.37 -4.32 -12.82
CA GLU A 175 -37.94 -5.62 -12.44
C GLU A 175 -37.23 -6.20 -11.20
N ILE A 176 -35.88 -6.11 -11.17
CA ILE A 176 -35.08 -6.59 -10.03
C ILE A 176 -35.41 -5.79 -8.78
N VAL A 177 -35.51 -4.45 -8.88
CA VAL A 177 -35.87 -3.58 -7.75
C VAL A 177 -37.24 -3.99 -7.17
N GLU A 178 -38.26 -4.20 -8.01
CA GLU A 178 -39.59 -4.60 -7.54
C GLU A 178 -39.61 -5.98 -6.85
N LYS A 179 -38.78 -6.90 -7.32
CA LYS A 179 -38.62 -8.22 -6.66
C LYS A 179 -37.89 -8.08 -5.32
N LEU A 180 -36.85 -7.24 -5.26
CA LEU A 180 -36.05 -6.99 -4.05
C LEU A 180 -36.85 -6.21 -2.99
N LYS A 181 -37.73 -5.28 -3.37
CA LYS A 181 -38.63 -4.61 -2.43
C LYS A 181 -39.47 -5.61 -1.63
N ARG A 182 -39.89 -6.70 -2.27
CA ARG A 182 -40.69 -7.76 -1.62
C ARG A 182 -39.81 -8.72 -0.79
N LYS A 183 -38.54 -8.91 -1.17
CA LYS A 183 -37.62 -9.88 -0.55
C LYS A 183 -36.21 -9.31 -0.41
N PRO A 184 -35.99 -8.26 0.43
CA PRO A 184 -34.67 -7.59 0.53
C PRO A 184 -33.54 -8.52 0.97
N LYS A 185 -33.85 -9.53 1.80
CA LYS A 185 -32.87 -10.53 2.28
C LYS A 185 -32.24 -11.36 1.16
N LYS A 186 -32.86 -11.41 -0.01
CA LYS A 186 -32.34 -12.12 -1.19
C LYS A 186 -31.40 -11.27 -2.05
N PHE A 187 -30.94 -10.11 -1.57
CA PHE A 187 -30.08 -9.23 -2.34
C PHE A 187 -28.85 -9.95 -2.87
N SER A 188 -28.16 -10.74 -2.02
CA SER A 188 -26.97 -11.49 -2.41
C SER A 188 -27.25 -12.53 -3.51
N ASP A 189 -28.40 -13.23 -3.44
CA ASP A 189 -28.79 -14.19 -4.47
C ASP A 189 -29.04 -13.48 -5.81
N TYR A 190 -29.66 -12.29 -5.77
CA TYR A 190 -29.90 -11.48 -6.97
C TYR A 190 -28.62 -10.86 -7.51
N ALA A 191 -27.69 -10.43 -6.64
CA ALA A 191 -26.38 -9.96 -7.05
C ALA A 191 -25.62 -11.06 -7.79
N LEU A 192 -25.55 -12.26 -7.22
CA LEU A 192 -24.88 -13.41 -7.85
C LEU A 192 -25.51 -13.77 -9.20
N LYS A 193 -26.83 -13.67 -9.31
CA LYS A 193 -27.57 -14.07 -10.51
C LYS A 193 -27.55 -13.03 -11.63
N TYR A 194 -27.60 -11.75 -11.30
CA TYR A 194 -27.89 -10.69 -12.26
C TYR A 194 -26.82 -9.62 -12.37
N SER A 195 -25.96 -9.46 -11.36
CA SER A 195 -24.95 -8.41 -11.38
C SER A 195 -23.81 -8.75 -12.32
N GLU A 196 -23.45 -7.80 -13.14
CA GLU A 196 -22.33 -7.87 -14.09
C GLU A 196 -21.03 -7.28 -13.52
N CYS A 197 -21.02 -6.94 -12.21
CA CYS A 197 -19.84 -6.53 -11.47
C CYS A 197 -19.14 -7.75 -10.85
N PRO A 198 -17.78 -7.78 -10.80
CA PRO A 198 -17.04 -8.84 -10.10
C PRO A 198 -17.45 -9.05 -8.64
N THR A 199 -17.98 -8.03 -7.97
CA THR A 199 -18.51 -8.14 -6.59
C THR A 199 -19.70 -9.09 -6.47
N ALA A 200 -20.33 -9.48 -7.57
CA ALA A 200 -21.43 -10.45 -7.61
C ALA A 200 -21.12 -11.74 -6.85
N TYR A 201 -19.88 -12.26 -7.00
CA TYR A 201 -19.41 -13.48 -6.31
C TYR A 201 -19.38 -13.36 -4.78
N LYS A 202 -19.35 -12.11 -4.27
CA LYS A 202 -19.44 -11.80 -2.84
C LYS A 202 -20.82 -11.22 -2.48
N GLY A 203 -21.88 -11.56 -3.23
CA GLY A 203 -23.23 -11.06 -2.98
C GLY A 203 -23.41 -9.56 -3.22
N GLY A 204 -22.57 -8.97 -4.06
CA GLY A 204 -22.57 -7.54 -4.39
C GLY A 204 -21.90 -6.63 -3.35
N GLU A 205 -21.15 -7.18 -2.38
CA GLU A 205 -20.55 -6.39 -1.29
C GLU A 205 -19.53 -5.36 -1.82
N LEU A 206 -19.73 -4.09 -1.44
CA LEU A 206 -18.81 -2.99 -1.64
C LEU A 206 -17.94 -2.73 -0.38
N GLY A 207 -18.36 -3.26 0.78
CA GLY A 207 -17.73 -2.99 2.07
C GLY A 207 -18.16 -1.64 2.66
N ASN A 208 -17.27 -1.05 3.47
CA ASN A 208 -17.50 0.25 4.10
C ASN A 208 -17.10 1.38 3.16
N ILE A 209 -18.07 2.15 2.72
CA ILE A 209 -17.92 3.26 1.76
C ILE A 209 -17.91 4.58 2.52
N THR A 210 -16.90 5.40 2.25
CA THR A 210 -16.82 6.82 2.63
C THR A 210 -17.18 7.70 1.43
N VAL A 211 -17.49 8.95 1.69
CA VAL A 211 -17.67 9.96 0.63
C VAL A 211 -16.38 10.08 -0.21
N GLY A 212 -16.54 10.18 -1.51
CA GLY A 212 -15.44 10.29 -2.49
C GLY A 212 -14.94 8.96 -3.10
N VAL A 213 -15.59 7.82 -2.78
CA VAL A 213 -15.17 6.48 -3.26
C VAL A 213 -15.95 6.00 -4.48
N LEU A 214 -17.24 6.35 -4.55
CA LEU A 214 -18.12 5.93 -5.66
C LEU A 214 -18.30 7.03 -6.69
N TYR A 215 -18.86 6.69 -7.85
CA TYR A 215 -19.40 7.70 -8.77
C TYR A 215 -20.41 8.57 -8.01
N LYS A 216 -20.39 9.86 -8.31
CA LYS A 216 -21.18 10.86 -7.57
C LYS A 216 -22.67 10.52 -7.51
N GLU A 217 -23.23 10.02 -8.59
CA GLU A 217 -24.65 9.65 -8.71
C GLU A 217 -24.99 8.51 -7.72
N LEU A 218 -24.10 7.54 -7.58
CA LEU A 218 -24.26 6.41 -6.65
C LEU A 218 -24.07 6.87 -5.21
N GLU A 219 -23.07 7.72 -4.96
CA GLU A 219 -22.76 8.25 -3.65
C GLU A 219 -23.91 9.11 -3.11
N ASP A 220 -24.43 10.05 -3.93
CA ASP A 220 -25.55 10.90 -3.55
C ASP A 220 -26.81 10.10 -3.16
N VAL A 221 -27.03 8.97 -3.82
CA VAL A 221 -28.14 8.07 -3.46
C VAL A 221 -27.79 7.26 -2.22
N LEU A 222 -26.62 6.62 -2.16
CA LEU A 222 -26.22 5.77 -1.04
C LEU A 222 -26.28 6.55 0.28
N PHE A 223 -25.77 7.78 0.32
CA PHE A 223 -25.72 8.59 1.54
C PHE A 223 -27.07 9.21 1.95
N ARG A 224 -28.13 9.02 1.15
CA ARG A 224 -29.53 9.35 1.52
C ARG A 224 -30.32 8.14 2.00
N LEU A 225 -29.84 6.90 1.71
CA LEU A 225 -30.54 5.70 2.17
C LEU A 225 -30.47 5.58 3.69
N GLN A 226 -31.48 4.97 4.27
CA GLN A 226 -31.47 4.52 5.67
C GLN A 226 -30.84 3.12 5.76
N GLU A 227 -30.54 2.67 6.96
CA GLU A 227 -30.13 1.28 7.16
C GLU A 227 -31.18 0.30 6.67
N LYS A 228 -30.72 -0.79 6.04
CA LYS A 228 -31.57 -1.85 5.46
C LYS A 228 -32.48 -1.34 4.34
N GLN A 229 -32.14 -0.20 3.75
CA GLN A 229 -32.92 0.38 2.65
C GLN A 229 -32.29 0.06 1.30
N LEU A 230 -33.19 -0.22 0.35
CA LEU A 230 -32.90 -0.43 -1.07
C LEU A 230 -33.09 0.87 -1.85
N SER A 231 -32.21 1.17 -2.78
CA SER A 231 -32.40 2.28 -3.72
C SER A 231 -33.39 1.94 -4.84
N ALA A 232 -33.85 2.95 -5.55
CA ALA A 232 -34.32 2.80 -6.93
C ALA A 232 -33.15 2.47 -7.87
N ALA A 233 -33.44 2.29 -9.16
CA ALA A 233 -32.41 2.23 -10.19
C ALA A 233 -31.62 3.56 -10.25
N VAL A 234 -30.31 3.50 -10.19
CA VAL A 234 -29.40 4.66 -10.28
C VAL A 234 -28.51 4.48 -11.51
N GLU A 235 -28.46 5.47 -12.36
CA GLU A 235 -27.61 5.46 -13.58
C GLU A 235 -26.22 5.97 -13.25
N SER A 236 -25.19 5.35 -13.84
CA SER A 236 -23.79 5.77 -13.80
C SER A 236 -23.17 5.60 -15.19
N PRO A 237 -21.95 6.05 -15.44
CA PRO A 237 -21.25 5.80 -16.71
C PRO A 237 -21.11 4.33 -17.11
N LEU A 238 -21.21 3.39 -16.15
CA LEU A 238 -21.11 1.95 -16.40
C LEU A 238 -22.46 1.30 -16.72
N GLY A 239 -23.58 1.96 -16.41
CA GLY A 239 -24.91 1.40 -16.54
C GLY A 239 -25.79 1.68 -15.33
N PHE A 240 -26.75 0.78 -15.05
CA PHE A 240 -27.71 0.95 -13.97
C PHE A 240 -27.32 0.14 -12.74
N HIS A 241 -27.42 0.78 -11.58
CA HIS A 241 -27.12 0.18 -10.29
C HIS A 241 -28.36 0.11 -9.38
N ILE A 242 -28.35 -0.89 -8.53
CA ILE A 242 -29.23 -0.98 -7.37
C ILE A 242 -28.32 -1.00 -6.14
N LEU A 243 -28.54 -0.10 -5.20
CA LEU A 243 -27.78 0.01 -3.96
C LEU A 243 -28.61 -0.52 -2.79
N TYR A 244 -27.94 -1.12 -1.84
CA TYR A 244 -28.52 -1.53 -0.57
C TYR A 244 -27.59 -1.11 0.57
N CYS A 245 -28.12 -0.32 1.50
CA CYS A 245 -27.38 0.11 2.67
C CYS A 245 -27.57 -0.91 3.80
N ASP A 246 -26.52 -1.64 4.16
CA ASP A 246 -26.56 -2.62 5.23
C ASP A 246 -26.49 -1.98 6.61
N GLU A 247 -25.59 -0.99 6.77
CA GLU A 247 -25.29 -0.37 8.06
C GLU A 247 -24.78 1.06 7.85
N ILE A 248 -25.11 1.94 8.77
CA ILE A 248 -24.61 3.32 8.79
C ILE A 248 -23.76 3.52 10.04
N GLN A 249 -22.48 3.76 9.86
CA GLN A 249 -21.59 4.21 10.92
C GLN A 249 -21.49 5.72 10.85
N LYS A 250 -22.20 6.41 11.76
CA LYS A 250 -22.20 7.87 11.80
C LYS A 250 -20.81 8.43 12.07
N SER A 251 -20.54 9.60 11.53
CA SER A 251 -19.34 10.37 11.86
C SER A 251 -19.24 10.56 13.37
N LYS A 252 -18.06 10.31 13.93
CA LYS A 252 -17.78 10.59 15.34
C LYS A 252 -16.37 11.13 15.54
N THR A 253 -16.20 12.03 16.47
CA THR A 253 -14.89 12.41 16.95
C THR A 253 -14.40 11.34 17.94
N LEU A 254 -13.23 10.79 17.68
CA LEU A 254 -12.58 9.87 18.63
C LEU A 254 -12.28 10.62 19.91
N SER A 255 -12.59 10.05 21.05
CA SER A 255 -12.10 10.53 22.33
C SER A 255 -10.58 10.41 22.40
N ILE A 256 -9.96 11.17 23.31
CA ILE A 256 -8.51 11.10 23.50
C ILE A 256 -8.05 9.67 23.83
N ALA A 257 -8.80 8.96 24.65
CA ALA A 257 -8.50 7.56 25.01
C ALA A 257 -8.52 6.63 23.78
N GLU A 258 -9.48 6.80 22.88
CA GLU A 258 -9.57 6.01 21.64
C GLU A 258 -8.46 6.37 20.65
N ALA A 259 -8.01 7.63 20.62
CA ALA A 259 -6.99 8.12 19.70
C ALA A 259 -5.56 7.88 20.20
N THR A 260 -5.35 7.75 21.51
CA THR A 260 -4.02 7.63 22.16
C THR A 260 -3.12 6.60 21.50
N PRO A 261 -3.53 5.32 21.26
CA PRO A 261 -2.62 4.33 20.71
C PRO A 261 -2.10 4.70 19.32
N SER A 262 -2.97 5.28 18.49
CA SER A 262 -2.59 5.69 17.12
C SER A 262 -1.71 6.93 17.12
N ILE A 263 -1.97 7.88 18.02
CA ILE A 263 -1.16 9.09 18.19
C ILE A 263 0.22 8.73 18.73
N GLN A 264 0.32 7.89 19.74
CA GLN A 264 1.60 7.43 20.30
C GLN A 264 2.44 6.79 19.20
N LYS A 265 1.90 5.81 18.47
CA LYS A 265 2.59 5.17 17.35
C LYS A 265 3.08 6.17 16.30
N LEU A 266 2.25 7.16 15.94
CA LEU A 266 2.60 8.19 14.99
C LEU A 266 3.74 9.09 15.50
N LEU A 267 3.67 9.53 16.75
CA LEU A 267 4.68 10.39 17.36
C LEU A 267 6.02 9.65 17.54
N GLU A 268 5.98 8.37 17.95
CA GLU A 268 7.15 7.51 18.03
C GLU A 268 7.84 7.37 16.67
N GLN A 269 7.07 7.06 15.62
CA GLN A 269 7.61 6.96 14.26
C GLN A 269 8.24 8.29 13.78
N ARG A 270 7.61 9.42 14.08
CA ARG A 270 8.15 10.74 13.74
C ARG A 270 9.45 11.02 14.49
N ARG A 271 9.45 10.77 15.80
CA ARG A 271 10.63 10.98 16.65
C ARG A 271 11.80 10.11 16.19
N LYS A 272 11.52 8.84 15.89
CA LYS A 272 12.48 7.89 15.33
C LYS A 272 13.11 8.42 14.02
N LYS A 273 12.27 8.88 13.08
CA LYS A 273 12.75 9.45 11.81
C LYS A 273 13.60 10.71 12.02
N ILE A 274 13.21 11.59 12.94
CA ILE A 274 13.97 12.81 13.26
C ILE A 274 15.32 12.43 13.86
N CYS A 275 15.36 11.49 14.81
CA CYS A 275 16.60 11.00 15.42
C CYS A 275 17.55 10.43 14.37
N GLN A 276 17.07 9.52 13.51
CA GLN A 276 17.85 8.94 12.42
C GLN A 276 18.36 10.00 11.46
N LYS A 277 17.51 10.94 11.04
CA LYS A 277 17.90 12.02 10.13
C LYS A 277 18.98 12.94 10.75
N THR A 278 18.82 13.31 12.01
CA THR A 278 19.81 14.15 12.72
C THR A 278 21.15 13.44 12.84
N TRP A 279 21.12 12.17 13.22
CA TRP A 279 22.33 11.36 13.33
C TRP A 279 23.02 11.18 11.96
N LEU A 280 22.26 10.85 10.90
CA LEU A 280 22.79 10.76 9.53
C LEU A 280 23.44 12.06 9.07
N SER A 281 22.83 13.21 9.37
CA SER A 281 23.39 14.51 9.02
C SER A 281 24.76 14.72 9.66
N LYS A 282 24.95 14.33 10.94
CA LYS A 282 26.24 14.41 11.64
C LYS A 282 27.29 13.48 11.02
N ILE A 283 26.92 12.22 10.73
CA ILE A 283 27.84 11.26 10.08
C ILE A 283 28.29 11.76 8.70
N ILE A 284 27.37 12.33 7.91
CA ILE A 284 27.67 12.86 6.58
C ILE A 284 28.60 14.08 6.70
N ALA A 285 28.39 14.94 7.70
CA ALA A 285 29.25 16.09 7.95
C ALA A 285 30.66 15.73 8.50
N GLY A 286 30.85 14.45 8.89
CA GLY A 286 32.12 14.01 9.51
C GLY A 286 32.29 14.45 10.97
N GLU A 287 31.18 14.85 11.61
CA GLU A 287 31.16 15.20 13.02
C GLU A 287 31.15 13.91 13.84
N SER A 288 32.26 13.60 14.51
CA SER A 288 32.31 12.50 15.49
C SER A 288 31.38 12.86 16.65
N ASN A 289 30.48 11.94 17.00
CA ASN A 289 29.79 12.03 18.29
C ASN A 289 30.82 11.68 19.39
N ASP A 290 31.45 12.69 19.98
CA ASP A 290 32.15 12.55 21.25
C ASP A 290 31.16 12.23 22.39
#